data_58f715131aec40807fd089f5b8c0f137
#
_entry.id   58f715131aec40807fd089f5b8c0f137
#
_cell.length_a   1.000
_cell.length_b   1.000
_cell.length_c   1.000
_cell.angle_alpha   90.00
_cell.angle_beta   90.00
_cell.angle_gamma   90.00
#
_symmetry.space_group_name_H-M   'P 1'
#
loop_
_entity.id
_entity.type
_entity.pdbx_description
1 polymer ?
#
loop_
_entity_poly.entity_id
_entity_poly.type
_entity_poly.pdbx_seq_one_letter_code
_entity_poly.pdbx_strand_id
1 'polypeptide(L)'
;MLSRLLLSSTILLMCLSSRALAHASLLESVPQPGAVVAGDNVAIELRFDSRLDVRFSRIELLKPNGDAAPLTLQAADSQSLLKARGTELEEGPYTLRWRVLSVDGHANQGEIKFQVGR
;
A
#
# COMPACT_ATOMS: atom_id res chain seq x y z
N MET A 1 39.61 -53.68 7.29
CA MET A 1 38.63 -53.35 6.26
C MET A 1 37.79 -52.21 6.73
N LEU A 2 38.08 -51.07 6.26
CA LEU A 2 37.34 -49.88 6.65
C LEU A 2 36.15 -49.73 5.70
N SER A 3 34.99 -50.03 6.19
CA SER A 3 33.78 -49.64 5.51
C SER A 3 33.68 -48.13 5.60
N ARG A 4 33.93 -47.49 4.51
CA ARG A 4 33.66 -46.05 4.40
C ARG A 4 32.18 -45.85 4.21
N LEU A 5 31.54 -45.56 5.29
CA LEU A 5 30.23 -44.93 5.23
C LEU A 5 30.43 -43.53 4.66
N LEU A 6 30.26 -43.46 3.38
CA LEU A 6 30.02 -42.17 2.75
C LEU A 6 28.62 -41.73 3.15
N LEU A 7 28.56 -41.01 4.24
CA LEU A 7 27.41 -40.20 4.55
C LEU A 7 27.34 -39.11 3.47
N SER A 8 26.69 -39.47 2.39
CA SER A 8 26.16 -38.46 1.49
C SER A 8 25.12 -37.67 2.27
N SER A 9 25.61 -36.67 2.95
CA SER A 9 24.75 -35.63 3.48
C SER A 9 24.19 -34.89 2.26
N THR A 10 23.13 -35.44 1.75
CA THR A 10 22.31 -34.70 0.80
C THR A 10 21.66 -33.58 1.60
N ILE A 11 22.36 -32.47 1.66
CA ILE A 11 21.75 -31.22 2.10
C ILE A 11 20.68 -30.93 1.08
N LEU A 12 19.47 -31.36 1.39
CA LEU A 12 18.29 -30.93 0.69
C LEU A 12 18.14 -29.44 1.01
N LEU A 13 18.72 -28.65 0.15
CA LEU A 13 18.51 -27.21 0.15
C LEU A 13 17.02 -27.02 -0.21
N MET A 14 16.18 -27.01 0.79
CA MET A 14 14.82 -26.53 0.65
C MET A 14 14.94 -25.07 0.29
N CYS A 15 14.95 -24.79 -1.01
CA CYS A 15 14.59 -23.49 -1.49
C CYS A 15 13.17 -23.23 -1.04
N LEU A 16 13.03 -22.59 0.10
CA LEU A 16 11.84 -21.90 0.48
C LEU A 16 11.69 -20.75 -0.53
N SER A 17 11.19 -21.08 -1.71
CA SER A 17 10.65 -20.05 -2.56
C SER A 17 9.47 -19.47 -1.81
N SER A 18 9.72 -18.37 -1.10
CA SER A 18 8.64 -17.52 -0.67
C SER A 18 7.92 -17.09 -1.94
N ARG A 19 6.82 -17.73 -2.21
CA ARG A 19 5.92 -17.25 -3.24
C ARG A 19 5.44 -15.89 -2.74
N ALA A 20 6.06 -14.85 -3.25
CA ALA A 20 5.44 -13.55 -3.24
C ALA A 20 4.14 -13.74 -4.05
N LEU A 21 3.06 -14.01 -3.35
CA LEU A 21 1.74 -13.96 -3.96
C LEU A 21 1.61 -12.57 -4.53
N ALA A 22 1.28 -12.49 -5.84
CA ALA A 22 1.07 -11.24 -6.53
C ALA A 22 -0.21 -10.59 -5.96
N HIS A 23 -0.09 -10.02 -4.77
CA HIS A 23 -1.10 -9.12 -4.22
C HIS A 23 -0.95 -7.78 -4.90
N ALA A 24 -2.03 -7.00 -4.96
CA ALA A 24 -1.96 -5.62 -5.40
C ALA A 24 -0.99 -4.89 -4.49
N SER A 25 0.28 -4.81 -4.91
CA SER A 25 1.31 -4.09 -4.17
C SER A 25 1.32 -2.64 -4.58
N LEU A 26 1.48 -1.75 -3.61
CA LEU A 26 1.62 -0.34 -3.88
C LEU A 26 2.96 -0.09 -4.59
N LEU A 27 2.91 0.50 -5.78
CA LEU A 27 4.09 0.88 -6.56
C LEU A 27 4.51 2.31 -6.29
N GLU A 28 3.54 3.22 -6.24
CA GLU A 28 3.76 4.64 -6.05
C GLU A 28 2.63 5.25 -5.25
N SER A 29 2.96 6.27 -4.47
CA SER A 29 1.98 7.08 -3.78
C SER A 29 2.25 8.57 -3.98
N VAL A 30 1.18 9.34 -4.04
CA VAL A 30 1.19 10.80 -3.93
C VAL A 30 0.21 11.15 -2.80
N PRO A 31 0.63 11.77 -1.72
CA PRO A 31 2.01 12.11 -1.37
C PRO A 31 2.90 10.89 -1.16
N GLN A 32 4.21 11.06 -1.33
CA GLN A 32 5.18 10.03 -0.97
C GLN A 32 5.28 9.88 0.54
N PRO A 33 5.68 8.71 1.05
CA PRO A 33 5.92 8.54 2.48
C PRO A 33 6.92 9.58 3.01
N GLY A 34 6.55 10.27 4.09
CA GLY A 34 7.38 11.29 4.69
C GLY A 34 7.38 12.65 3.99
N ALA A 35 6.61 12.81 2.93
CA ALA A 35 6.51 14.08 2.21
C ALA A 35 5.87 15.17 3.06
N VAL A 36 6.26 16.41 2.82
CA VAL A 36 5.58 17.59 3.31
C VAL A 36 4.87 18.25 2.12
N VAL A 37 3.56 18.37 2.22
CA VAL A 37 2.73 18.94 1.16
C VAL A 37 2.12 20.26 1.67
N ALA A 38 2.04 21.24 0.79
CA ALA A 38 1.51 22.55 1.15
C ALA A 38 0.01 22.63 0.84
N GLY A 39 -0.70 23.39 1.67
CA GLY A 39 -2.10 23.71 1.45
C GLY A 39 -3.06 22.77 2.15
N ASP A 40 -4.33 23.17 2.14
CA ASP A 40 -5.43 22.48 2.80
C ASP A 40 -6.17 21.49 1.89
N ASN A 41 -5.74 21.37 0.64
CA ASN A 41 -6.38 20.57 -0.38
C ASN A 41 -5.30 19.72 -1.08
N VAL A 42 -5.27 18.43 -0.76
CA VAL A 42 -4.18 17.56 -1.13
C VAL A 42 -4.66 16.49 -2.09
N ALA A 43 -4.02 16.41 -3.25
CA ALA A 43 -4.24 15.31 -4.20
C ALA A 43 -3.61 14.03 -3.68
N ILE A 44 -4.35 12.95 -3.74
CA ILE A 44 -3.92 11.62 -3.30
C ILE A 44 -4.04 10.67 -4.47
N GLU A 45 -2.96 9.94 -4.72
CA GLU A 45 -2.92 8.88 -5.72
C GLU A 45 -2.19 7.68 -5.16
N LEU A 46 -2.79 6.51 -5.31
CA LEU A 46 -2.17 5.23 -4.98
C LEU A 46 -2.19 4.35 -6.22
N ARG A 47 -1.01 4.03 -6.72
CA ARG A 47 -0.83 3.16 -7.88
C ARG A 47 -0.39 1.77 -7.42
N PHE A 48 -1.10 0.77 -7.89
CA PHE A 48 -0.85 -0.63 -7.57
C PHE A 48 -0.37 -1.40 -8.79
N ASP A 49 0.19 -2.57 -8.57
CA ASP A 49 0.70 -3.46 -9.62
C ASP A 49 -0.39 -4.37 -10.21
N SER A 50 -1.63 -4.25 -9.73
CA SER A 50 -2.77 -5.07 -10.15
C SER A 50 -4.01 -4.22 -10.33
N ARG A 51 -4.93 -4.72 -11.15
CA ARG A 51 -6.25 -4.11 -11.26
C ARG A 51 -7.05 -4.31 -9.98
N LEU A 52 -7.73 -3.27 -9.57
CA LEU A 52 -8.49 -3.23 -8.32
C LEU A 52 -9.99 -3.36 -8.58
N ASP A 53 -10.66 -4.04 -7.67
CA ASP A 53 -12.10 -3.95 -7.55
C ASP A 53 -12.43 -2.76 -6.63
N VAL A 54 -12.75 -1.63 -7.23
CA VAL A 54 -12.96 -0.38 -6.48
C VAL A 54 -14.16 -0.45 -5.55
N ARG A 55 -15.12 -1.31 -5.83
CA ARG A 55 -16.32 -1.50 -4.96
C ARG A 55 -15.94 -2.00 -3.58
N PHE A 56 -14.84 -2.74 -3.49
CA PHE A 56 -14.36 -3.36 -2.26
C PHE A 56 -13.02 -2.78 -1.79
N SER A 57 -12.60 -1.67 -2.39
CA SER A 57 -11.38 -0.98 -2.02
C SER A 57 -11.72 0.29 -1.26
N ARG A 58 -10.91 0.60 -0.23
CA ARG A 58 -11.13 1.75 0.65
C ARG A 58 -9.84 2.52 0.87
N ILE A 59 -9.99 3.84 0.97
CA ILE A 59 -8.95 4.75 1.43
C ILE A 59 -9.52 5.56 2.58
N GLU A 60 -8.71 5.75 3.61
CA GLU A 60 -9.00 6.63 4.74
C GLU A 60 -7.84 7.57 4.96
N LEU A 61 -8.15 8.82 5.29
CA LEU A 61 -7.18 9.80 5.73
C LEU A 61 -7.43 10.09 7.19
N LEU A 62 -6.42 9.90 8.02
CA LEU A 62 -6.52 10.08 9.46
C LEU A 62 -5.76 11.32 9.89
N LYS A 63 -6.41 12.14 10.71
CA LYS A 63 -5.83 13.30 11.39
C LYS A 63 -4.83 12.88 12.46
N PRO A 64 -4.04 13.83 13.00
CA PRO A 64 -3.11 13.53 14.09
C PRO A 64 -3.76 12.89 15.33
N ASN A 65 -5.02 13.21 15.60
CA ASN A 65 -5.76 12.62 16.72
C ASN A 65 -6.39 11.25 16.40
N GLY A 66 -6.20 10.74 15.18
CA GLY A 66 -6.77 9.47 14.74
C GLY A 66 -8.16 9.55 14.12
N ASP A 67 -8.80 10.71 14.14
CA ASP A 67 -10.12 10.90 13.52
C ASP A 67 -10.00 10.95 11.99
N ALA A 68 -11.05 10.54 11.29
CA ALA A 68 -11.11 10.63 9.85
C ALA A 68 -11.15 12.09 9.39
N ALA A 69 -10.29 12.42 8.42
CA ALA A 69 -10.33 13.68 7.71
C ALA A 69 -11.22 13.58 6.48
N PRO A 70 -11.77 14.71 6.01
CA PRO A 70 -12.58 14.71 4.79
C PRO A 70 -11.78 14.21 3.59
N LEU A 71 -12.32 13.25 2.88
CA LEU A 71 -11.70 12.62 1.72
C LEU A 71 -12.75 12.33 0.67
N THR A 72 -12.52 12.81 -0.54
CA THR A 72 -13.39 12.56 -1.67
C THR A 72 -12.70 11.66 -2.68
N LEU A 73 -13.31 10.52 -2.98
CA LEU A 73 -12.83 9.65 -4.04
C LEU A 73 -13.08 10.29 -5.39
N GLN A 74 -12.13 10.13 -6.30
CA GLN A 74 -12.18 10.65 -7.66
C GLN A 74 -12.06 9.49 -8.65
N ALA A 75 -12.64 9.69 -9.83
CA ALA A 75 -12.49 8.75 -10.92
C ALA A 75 -11.01 8.70 -11.36
N ALA A 76 -10.52 7.51 -11.60
CA ALA A 76 -9.19 7.29 -12.13
C ALA A 76 -9.28 6.77 -13.57
N ASP A 77 -8.29 7.10 -14.37
CA ASP A 77 -8.16 6.66 -15.76
C ASP A 77 -7.50 5.30 -15.93
N SER A 78 -7.15 4.65 -14.82
CA SER A 78 -6.60 3.30 -14.77
C SER A 78 -7.26 2.50 -13.66
N GLN A 79 -7.47 1.21 -13.91
CA GLN A 79 -8.03 0.29 -12.91
C GLN A 79 -7.05 -0.06 -11.80
N SER A 80 -5.77 0.27 -11.97
CA SER A 80 -4.72 0.03 -10.97
C SER A 80 -4.43 1.27 -10.12
N LEU A 81 -5.20 2.32 -10.27
CA LEU A 81 -5.00 3.61 -9.63
C LEU A 81 -6.23 3.98 -8.79
N LEU A 82 -6.00 4.33 -7.54
CA LEU A 82 -6.98 5.02 -6.70
C LEU A 82 -6.62 6.49 -6.60
N LYS A 83 -7.59 7.34 -6.86
CA LYS A 83 -7.47 8.79 -6.73
C LYS A 83 -8.44 9.32 -5.70
N ALA A 84 -7.97 10.24 -4.91
CA ALA A 84 -8.78 10.91 -3.91
C ALA A 84 -8.26 12.34 -3.70
N ARG A 85 -9.02 13.11 -2.98
CA ARG A 85 -8.64 14.46 -2.57
C ARG A 85 -9.01 14.67 -1.12
N GLY A 86 -8.02 15.00 -0.31
CA GLY A 86 -8.24 15.48 1.04
C GLY A 86 -8.54 16.96 1.01
N THR A 87 -9.56 17.40 1.73
CA THR A 87 -9.98 18.80 1.77
C THR A 87 -10.07 19.30 3.20
N GLU A 88 -9.96 20.61 3.38
CA GLU A 88 -10.05 21.25 4.70
C GLU A 88 -9.02 20.69 5.68
N LEU A 89 -7.83 20.38 5.19
CA LEU A 89 -6.77 19.82 6.01
C LEU A 89 -6.04 20.90 6.78
N GLU A 90 -5.93 20.72 8.08
CA GLU A 90 -5.08 21.53 8.93
C GLU A 90 -3.62 21.10 8.80
N GLU A 91 -2.70 21.95 9.22
CA GLU A 91 -1.29 21.57 9.31
C GLU A 91 -1.09 20.43 10.30
N GLY A 92 -0.16 19.57 10.00
CA GLY A 92 0.23 18.50 10.88
C GLY A 92 0.42 17.17 10.18
N PRO A 93 0.72 16.13 10.95
CA PRO A 93 0.92 14.78 10.43
C PRO A 93 -0.40 14.08 10.13
N TYR A 94 -0.44 13.41 8.99
CA TYR A 94 -1.56 12.60 8.54
C TYR A 94 -1.12 11.17 8.26
N THR A 95 -2.06 10.24 8.42
CA THR A 95 -1.88 8.85 8.01
C THR A 95 -2.89 8.55 6.90
N LEU A 96 -2.40 8.11 5.76
CA LEU A 96 -3.21 7.59 4.68
C LEU A 96 -3.21 6.06 4.78
N ARG A 97 -4.39 5.50 4.96
CA ARG A 97 -4.58 4.06 5.13
C ARG A 97 -5.43 3.53 3.98
N TRP A 98 -5.05 2.38 3.45
CA TRP A 98 -5.84 1.73 2.41
C TRP A 98 -6.06 0.25 2.70
N ARG A 99 -7.16 -0.22 2.17
CA ARG A 99 -7.44 -1.63 2.02
C ARG A 99 -8.01 -1.82 0.63
N VAL A 100 -7.32 -2.57 -0.20
CA VAL A 100 -7.69 -2.79 -1.60
C VAL A 100 -7.91 -4.26 -1.85
N LEU A 101 -8.85 -4.54 -2.74
CA LEU A 101 -9.11 -5.88 -3.26
C LEU A 101 -8.71 -5.88 -4.74
N SER A 102 -7.83 -6.79 -5.12
CA SER A 102 -7.52 -7.01 -6.52
C SER A 102 -8.63 -7.81 -7.20
N VAL A 103 -8.74 -7.70 -8.53
CA VAL A 103 -9.78 -8.39 -9.29
C VAL A 103 -9.68 -9.91 -9.20
N ASP A 104 -8.54 -10.46 -8.81
CA ASP A 104 -8.33 -11.87 -8.55
C ASP A 104 -8.73 -12.33 -7.14
N GLY A 105 -9.24 -11.42 -6.32
CA GLY A 105 -9.77 -11.74 -5.00
C GLY A 105 -8.79 -11.59 -3.83
N HIS A 106 -7.57 -11.12 -4.07
CA HIS A 106 -6.59 -10.89 -3.00
C HIS A 106 -6.70 -9.50 -2.41
N ALA A 107 -6.73 -9.42 -1.09
CA ALA A 107 -6.74 -8.16 -0.35
C ALA A 107 -5.33 -7.75 0.04
N ASN A 108 -5.06 -6.45 -0.02
CA ASN A 108 -3.85 -5.83 0.48
C ASN A 108 -4.22 -4.58 1.27
N GLN A 109 -3.51 -4.33 2.35
CA GLN A 109 -3.69 -3.14 3.17
C GLN A 109 -2.34 -2.57 3.56
N GLY A 110 -2.32 -1.27 3.79
CA GLY A 110 -1.12 -0.58 4.20
C GLY A 110 -1.44 0.83 4.64
N GLU A 111 -0.39 1.53 5.03
CA GLU A 111 -0.47 2.94 5.39
C GLU A 111 0.82 3.67 5.04
N ILE A 112 0.69 4.94 4.77
CA ILE A 112 1.80 5.89 4.66
C ILE A 112 1.52 7.10 5.52
N LYS A 113 2.59 7.77 5.93
CA LYS A 113 2.52 9.02 6.69
C LYS A 113 3.10 10.15 5.88
N PHE A 114 2.46 11.30 5.96
CA PHE A 114 2.95 12.53 5.35
C PHE A 114 2.54 13.71 6.23
N GLN A 115 3.03 14.88 5.93
CA GLN A 115 2.70 16.09 6.67
C GLN A 115 2.09 17.13 5.74
N VAL A 116 1.08 17.83 6.27
CA VAL A 116 0.56 19.06 5.67
C VAL A 116 1.26 20.24 6.34
N GLY A 117 1.95 21.04 5.52
CA GLY A 117 2.65 22.23 5.94
C GLY A 117 2.14 23.45 5.18
N ARG A 118 2.78 24.56 5.43
CA ARG A 118 2.50 25.80 4.70
C ARG A 118 3.39 25.94 3.49
#